data_013aab1ae80926e8ac7c52153b4acdca
#
_entry.id   013aab1ae80926e8ac7c52153b4acdca
#
_cell.length_a   1.000
_cell.length_b   1.000
_cell.length_c   1.000
_cell.angle_alpha   90.00
_cell.angle_beta   90.00
_cell.angle_gamma   90.00
#
_symmetry.space_group_name_H-M   'P 1'
#
loop_
_entity.id
_entity.type
_entity.pdbx_description
1 polymer ?
#
loop_
_entity_poly.entity_id
_entity_poly.type
_entity_poly.pdbx_seq_one_letter_code
_entity_poly.pdbx_strand_id
1 'polypeptide(L)'
;MVLSDVFISYSRKDSPFVETLNNSLVSGGKKVWIDWKDIPYSSKWWDEISQAIEGTSTFICILSPDYFESKTCNDELVIAEKLNKRIIPTLYKEFDPSSNSSNSISKINWVHFTAKDDFSKSFSTLIDTINKDLDWVRFHTRLLVRALEWSNKKNDSSYHLYGQDLQEAQSFQKNEAGKQPMLNTLQKNYIEASQSGAARLQRKQLRGFYIAALIYSIVQMVVIYIWSEQDLSETAMIKLSWVWLPALAFAIAGLTLGRHSIKRALIAMGVVMILFFLFFEMLWGYL
;
A
#
# COMPACT_ATOMS: atom_id res chain seq x y z
N MET A 1 7.90 -5.20 7.98
CA MET A 1 8.75 -4.58 9.02
C MET A 1 10.02 -4.10 8.35
N VAL A 2 10.46 -2.85 8.53
CA VAL A 2 11.77 -2.41 8.01
C VAL A 2 12.84 -3.06 8.88
N LEU A 3 13.72 -3.86 8.28
CA LEU A 3 14.71 -4.65 9.01
C LEU A 3 15.95 -3.81 9.33
N SER A 4 16.36 -2.93 8.39
CA SER A 4 17.52 -2.05 8.54
C SER A 4 17.29 -0.70 7.83
N ASP A 5 18.05 0.31 8.23
CA ASP A 5 18.07 1.60 7.53
C ASP A 5 18.93 1.53 6.27
N VAL A 6 20.04 0.82 6.35
CA VAL A 6 21.08 0.74 5.32
C VAL A 6 21.53 -0.70 5.11
N PHE A 7 21.66 -1.10 3.85
CA PHE A 7 22.37 -2.28 3.40
C PHE A 7 23.65 -1.83 2.70
N ILE A 8 24.81 -2.41 3.05
CA ILE A 8 26.09 -2.11 2.40
C ILE A 8 26.52 -3.30 1.55
N SER A 9 26.53 -3.10 0.23
CA SER A 9 27.09 -4.02 -0.75
C SER A 9 28.53 -3.61 -1.07
N TYR A 10 29.47 -4.53 -0.94
CA TYR A 10 30.91 -4.25 -1.09
C TYR A 10 31.72 -5.48 -1.47
N SER A 11 32.85 -5.26 -2.12
CA SER A 11 33.86 -6.30 -2.30
C SER A 11 34.61 -6.56 -0.98
N ARG A 12 34.78 -7.82 -0.59
CA ARG A 12 35.51 -8.18 0.64
C ARG A 12 36.93 -7.64 0.70
N LYS A 13 37.53 -7.34 -0.44
CA LYS A 13 38.84 -6.67 -0.51
C LYS A 13 38.79 -5.24 0.04
N ASP A 14 37.61 -4.63 0.15
CA ASP A 14 37.41 -3.27 0.67
C ASP A 14 36.94 -3.25 2.13
N SER A 15 36.98 -4.40 2.83
CA SER A 15 36.52 -4.55 4.24
C SER A 15 37.05 -3.49 5.20
N PRO A 16 38.35 -3.09 5.19
CA PRO A 16 38.86 -2.11 6.16
C PRO A 16 38.15 -0.74 6.07
N PHE A 17 37.82 -0.30 4.86
CA PHE A 17 37.03 0.91 4.65
C PHE A 17 35.60 0.74 5.13
N VAL A 18 34.96 -0.39 4.79
CA VAL A 18 33.60 -0.70 5.13
C VAL A 18 33.42 -0.80 6.65
N GLU A 19 34.38 -1.35 7.39
CA GLU A 19 34.34 -1.36 8.85
C GLU A 19 34.32 0.07 9.43
N THR A 20 35.16 0.95 8.91
CA THR A 20 35.22 2.36 9.34
C THR A 20 33.87 3.06 9.05
N LEU A 21 33.35 2.85 7.85
CA LEU A 21 32.04 3.43 7.43
C LEU A 21 30.90 2.89 8.28
N ASN A 22 30.84 1.58 8.52
CA ASN A 22 29.85 0.94 9.35
C ASN A 22 29.86 1.49 10.78
N ASN A 23 31.02 1.59 11.40
CA ASN A 23 31.16 2.11 12.76
C ASN A 23 30.66 3.56 12.85
N SER A 24 30.95 4.36 11.83
CA SER A 24 30.46 5.74 11.74
C SER A 24 28.93 5.80 11.56
N LEU A 25 28.33 4.93 10.71
CA LEU A 25 26.88 4.85 10.51
C LEU A 25 26.17 4.39 11.79
N VAL A 26 26.65 3.36 12.44
CA VAL A 26 26.09 2.83 13.69
C VAL A 26 26.18 3.87 14.81
N SER A 27 27.33 4.56 14.95
CA SER A 27 27.49 5.66 15.89
C SER A 27 26.55 6.83 15.58
N GLY A 28 26.21 7.04 14.30
CA GLY A 28 25.20 7.98 13.83
C GLY A 28 23.75 7.49 13.99
N GLY A 29 23.52 6.36 14.69
CA GLY A 29 22.20 5.82 15.02
C GLY A 29 21.53 5.06 13.86
N LYS A 30 22.26 4.66 12.81
CA LYS A 30 21.72 3.87 11.71
C LYS A 30 21.78 2.37 12.02
N LYS A 31 20.72 1.64 11.67
CA LYS A 31 20.72 0.18 11.65
C LYS A 31 21.31 -0.28 10.32
N VAL A 32 22.50 -0.86 10.36
CA VAL A 32 23.23 -1.30 9.18
C VAL A 32 23.18 -2.81 9.04
N TRP A 33 22.94 -3.29 7.83
CA TRP A 33 23.09 -4.69 7.46
C TRP A 33 24.30 -4.83 6.54
N ILE A 34 25.19 -5.77 6.87
CA ILE A 34 26.41 -6.08 6.12
C ILE A 34 26.64 -7.59 6.21
N ASP A 35 27.01 -8.21 5.12
CA ASP A 35 27.48 -9.60 5.15
C ASP A 35 28.95 -9.69 5.55
N TRP A 36 29.17 -9.88 6.85
CA TRP A 36 30.53 -10.12 7.41
C TRP A 36 30.97 -11.59 7.36
N LYS A 37 30.02 -12.51 7.09
CA LYS A 37 30.26 -13.94 7.27
C LYS A 37 30.84 -14.57 6.00
N ASP A 38 31.91 -15.35 6.16
CA ASP A 38 32.37 -16.33 5.19
C ASP A 38 31.44 -17.55 5.15
N ILE A 39 30.13 -17.31 4.96
CA ILE A 39 29.18 -18.40 4.85
C ILE A 39 29.31 -19.01 3.45
N PRO A 40 29.45 -20.34 3.33
CA PRO A 40 29.48 -21.00 2.03
C PRO A 40 28.21 -20.67 1.26
N TYR A 41 28.33 -20.39 -0.03
CA TYR A 41 27.21 -20.12 -0.93
C TYR A 41 26.18 -21.23 -0.86
N SER A 42 25.15 -21.08 -0.03
CA SER A 42 24.00 -21.95 0.05
C SER A 42 22.76 -21.19 -0.43
N SER A 43 21.73 -21.91 -0.87
CA SER A 43 20.45 -21.29 -1.24
C SER A 43 19.88 -20.44 -0.09
N LYS A 44 20.07 -20.88 1.15
CA LYS A 44 19.63 -20.14 2.34
C LYS A 44 20.34 -18.80 2.53
N TRP A 45 21.66 -18.75 2.25
CA TRP A 45 22.44 -17.52 2.34
C TRP A 45 21.95 -16.46 1.34
N TRP A 46 21.65 -16.89 0.11
CA TRP A 46 21.13 -15.96 -0.90
C TRP A 46 19.73 -15.46 -0.57
N ASP A 47 18.88 -16.30 0.02
CA ASP A 47 17.57 -15.92 0.50
C ASP A 47 17.68 -14.87 1.64
N GLU A 48 18.65 -15.02 2.56
CA GLU A 48 18.90 -14.06 3.62
C GLU A 48 19.34 -12.70 3.08
N ILE A 49 20.25 -12.66 2.11
CA ILE A 49 20.68 -11.43 1.44
C ILE A 49 19.50 -10.76 0.73
N SER A 50 18.74 -11.52 -0.04
CA SER A 50 17.59 -11.01 -0.76
C SER A 50 16.57 -10.39 0.19
N GLN A 51 16.24 -11.06 1.28
CA GLN A 51 15.34 -10.55 2.32
C GLN A 51 15.90 -9.31 3.02
N ALA A 52 17.20 -9.25 3.26
CA ALA A 52 17.86 -8.07 3.83
C ALA A 52 17.73 -6.87 2.89
N ILE A 53 17.96 -7.05 1.59
CA ILE A 53 17.78 -6.00 0.58
C ILE A 53 16.30 -5.59 0.51
N GLU A 54 15.36 -6.54 0.50
CA GLU A 54 13.92 -6.26 0.52
C GLU A 54 13.52 -5.39 1.70
N GLY A 55 14.01 -5.72 2.90
CA GLY A 55 13.65 -5.06 4.16
C GLY A 55 14.43 -3.78 4.46
N THR A 56 15.45 -3.42 3.67
CA THR A 56 16.26 -2.22 3.91
C THR A 56 15.66 -0.97 3.26
N SER A 57 15.90 0.19 3.86
CA SER A 57 15.44 1.48 3.30
C SER A 57 16.38 2.00 2.22
N THR A 58 17.69 1.87 2.40
CA THR A 58 18.71 2.41 1.50
C THR A 58 19.77 1.36 1.20
N PHE A 59 20.13 1.21 -0.06
CA PHE A 59 21.18 0.34 -0.55
C PHE A 59 22.40 1.19 -0.89
N ILE A 60 23.52 0.96 -0.20
CA ILE A 60 24.81 1.61 -0.47
C ILE A 60 25.70 0.61 -1.20
N CYS A 61 26.22 0.98 -2.35
CA CYS A 61 27.22 0.19 -3.06
C CYS A 61 28.59 0.88 -2.98
N ILE A 62 29.60 0.15 -2.48
CA ILE A 62 30.95 0.66 -2.34
C ILE A 62 31.73 0.39 -3.63
N LEU A 63 31.82 1.42 -4.45
CA LEU A 63 32.37 1.32 -5.79
C LEU A 63 33.94 1.28 -5.74
N SER A 64 34.48 0.21 -6.29
CA SER A 64 35.90 -0.04 -6.53
C SER A 64 36.03 -0.94 -7.77
N PRO A 65 37.21 -1.11 -8.36
CA PRO A 65 37.46 -2.13 -9.38
C PRO A 65 37.00 -3.52 -8.93
N ASP A 66 37.31 -3.90 -7.69
CA ASP A 66 36.94 -5.19 -7.10
C ASP A 66 35.46 -5.39 -6.90
N TYR A 67 34.68 -4.30 -6.70
CA TYR A 67 33.20 -4.35 -6.62
C TYR A 67 32.61 -4.88 -7.92
N PHE A 68 33.03 -4.34 -9.06
CA PHE A 68 32.50 -4.72 -10.36
C PHE A 68 32.95 -6.11 -10.82
N GLU A 69 34.07 -6.60 -10.35
CA GLU A 69 34.53 -7.98 -10.58
C GLU A 69 33.73 -9.00 -9.73
N SER A 70 33.11 -8.55 -8.64
CA SER A 70 32.34 -9.41 -7.75
C SER A 70 30.95 -9.74 -8.34
N LYS A 71 30.75 -11.03 -8.66
CA LYS A 71 29.45 -11.51 -9.10
C LYS A 71 28.35 -11.24 -8.05
N THR A 72 28.64 -11.47 -6.76
CA THR A 72 27.72 -11.25 -5.66
C THR A 72 27.27 -9.80 -5.60
N CYS A 73 28.19 -8.83 -5.63
CA CYS A 73 27.84 -7.40 -5.62
C CYS A 73 26.96 -6.99 -6.81
N ASN A 74 27.26 -7.54 -7.99
CA ASN A 74 26.46 -7.30 -9.18
C ASN A 74 25.03 -7.88 -9.06
N ASP A 75 24.90 -9.11 -8.53
CA ASP A 75 23.61 -9.76 -8.31
C ASP A 75 22.76 -9.01 -7.24
N GLU A 76 23.39 -8.53 -6.14
CA GLU A 76 22.76 -7.69 -5.11
C GLU A 76 22.25 -6.37 -5.70
N LEU A 77 23.06 -5.72 -6.53
CA LEU A 77 22.66 -4.48 -7.20
C LEU A 77 21.45 -4.69 -8.11
N VAL A 78 21.43 -5.78 -8.90
CA VAL A 78 20.29 -6.14 -9.76
C VAL A 78 19.01 -6.32 -8.93
N ILE A 79 19.10 -6.92 -7.74
CA ILE A 79 17.93 -7.04 -6.84
C ILE A 79 17.49 -5.65 -6.38
N ALA A 80 18.41 -4.81 -5.91
CA ALA A 80 18.07 -3.47 -5.44
C ALA A 80 17.40 -2.61 -6.53
N GLU A 81 17.86 -2.72 -7.78
CA GLU A 81 17.29 -2.06 -8.94
C GLU A 81 15.87 -2.57 -9.26
N LYS A 82 15.67 -3.88 -9.33
CA LYS A 82 14.35 -4.50 -9.57
C LYS A 82 13.31 -4.11 -8.54
N LEU A 83 13.75 -3.90 -7.31
CA LEU A 83 12.90 -3.50 -6.20
C LEU A 83 12.70 -1.99 -6.10
N ASN A 84 13.30 -1.21 -6.99
CA ASN A 84 13.32 0.26 -6.95
C ASN A 84 13.79 0.79 -5.58
N LYS A 85 14.86 0.21 -5.04
CA LYS A 85 15.48 0.71 -3.80
C LYS A 85 16.14 2.06 -4.01
N ARG A 86 16.24 2.87 -2.95
CA ARG A 86 17.14 4.01 -2.96
C ARG A 86 18.56 3.47 -3.00
N ILE A 87 19.29 3.71 -4.09
CA ILE A 87 20.67 3.33 -4.27
C ILE A 87 21.54 4.56 -4.09
N ILE A 88 22.58 4.46 -3.23
CA ILE A 88 23.60 5.50 -3.02
C ILE A 88 24.95 4.91 -3.43
N PRO A 89 25.44 5.21 -4.64
CA PRO A 89 26.77 4.82 -5.05
C PRO A 89 27.83 5.61 -4.26
N THR A 90 28.75 4.91 -3.65
CA THR A 90 29.81 5.46 -2.81
C THR A 90 31.17 5.08 -3.40
N LEU A 91 31.83 6.05 -4.03
CA LEU A 91 33.12 5.82 -4.69
C LEU A 91 34.24 5.75 -3.65
N TYR A 92 34.85 4.57 -3.50
CA TYR A 92 35.98 4.34 -2.61
C TYR A 92 37.32 4.33 -3.35
N LYS A 93 37.39 3.65 -4.48
CA LYS A 93 38.58 3.62 -5.34
C LYS A 93 38.22 4.01 -6.76
N GLU A 94 39.03 4.86 -7.37
CA GLU A 94 38.86 5.26 -8.76
C GLU A 94 38.91 4.03 -9.69
N PHE A 95 38.06 3.99 -10.67
CA PHE A 95 38.02 2.99 -11.74
C PHE A 95 37.59 3.65 -13.06
N ASP A 96 37.85 2.98 -14.17
CA ASP A 96 37.41 3.45 -15.48
C ASP A 96 35.93 3.07 -15.69
N PRO A 97 35.02 4.06 -15.70
CA PRO A 97 33.57 3.79 -15.89
C PRO A 97 33.25 3.16 -17.24
N SER A 98 34.12 3.31 -18.24
CA SER A 98 33.89 2.74 -19.58
C SER A 98 34.04 1.22 -19.60
N SER A 99 34.78 0.63 -18.65
CA SER A 99 35.02 -0.81 -18.54
C SER A 99 33.83 -1.58 -17.89
N ASN A 100 32.89 -0.89 -17.22
CA ASN A 100 31.83 -1.53 -16.43
C ASN A 100 30.53 -0.75 -16.52
N SER A 101 29.78 -0.96 -17.58
CA SER A 101 28.51 -0.27 -17.84
C SER A 101 27.32 -0.90 -17.11
N SER A 102 27.21 -0.71 -15.80
CA SER A 102 25.88 -0.67 -15.20
C SER A 102 25.29 0.71 -15.45
N ASN A 103 24.46 0.82 -16.47
CA ASN A 103 23.84 2.09 -16.93
C ASN A 103 23.00 2.81 -15.87
N SER A 104 22.67 2.14 -14.77
CA SER A 104 21.83 2.68 -13.69
C SER A 104 22.62 3.52 -12.69
N ILE A 105 23.80 3.03 -12.26
CA ILE A 105 24.66 3.72 -11.28
C ILE A 105 25.24 5.00 -11.88
N SER A 106 25.58 5.01 -13.18
CA SER A 106 26.15 6.18 -13.86
C SER A 106 25.23 7.40 -13.92
N LYS A 107 23.91 7.20 -13.73
CA LYS A 107 22.88 8.26 -13.75
C LYS A 107 22.61 8.87 -12.37
N ILE A 108 23.23 8.33 -11.32
CA ILE A 108 23.02 8.75 -9.93
C ILE A 108 24.25 9.55 -9.47
N ASN A 109 24.07 10.57 -8.65
CA ASN A 109 25.18 11.28 -8.04
C ASN A 109 25.89 10.39 -7.01
N TRP A 110 27.21 10.32 -7.10
CA TRP A 110 28.03 9.51 -6.21
C TRP A 110 28.49 10.30 -4.99
N VAL A 111 28.62 9.65 -3.85
CA VAL A 111 29.32 10.18 -2.69
C VAL A 111 30.76 9.69 -2.75
N HIS A 112 31.74 10.59 -2.67
CA HIS A 112 33.16 10.29 -2.86
C HIS A 112 33.85 10.08 -1.52
N PHE A 113 34.60 8.97 -1.40
CA PHE A 113 35.43 8.60 -0.26
C PHE A 113 36.79 8.14 -0.74
N THR A 114 37.32 8.72 -1.81
CA THR A 114 38.65 8.38 -2.33
C THR A 114 39.73 8.91 -1.39
N ALA A 115 40.96 8.48 -1.59
CA ALA A 115 42.11 8.97 -0.80
C ALA A 115 42.34 10.51 -0.87
N LYS A 116 41.69 11.18 -1.82
CA LYS A 116 41.75 12.64 -2.00
C LYS A 116 40.68 13.39 -1.22
N ASP A 117 39.68 12.67 -0.72
CA ASP A 117 38.49 13.27 -0.08
C ASP A 117 38.64 13.28 1.45
N ASP A 118 38.05 14.28 2.09
CA ASP A 118 37.93 14.31 3.55
C ASP A 118 36.76 13.40 3.99
N PHE A 119 37.11 12.39 4.80
CA PHE A 119 36.15 11.39 5.28
C PHE A 119 34.96 12.02 6.02
N SER A 120 35.19 13.01 6.90
CA SER A 120 34.13 13.63 7.70
C SER A 120 33.16 14.39 6.84
N LYS A 121 33.63 15.12 5.84
CA LYS A 121 32.80 15.85 4.88
C LYS A 121 32.00 14.90 4.01
N SER A 122 32.64 13.85 3.50
CA SER A 122 31.99 12.81 2.69
C SER A 122 30.92 12.06 3.49
N PHE A 123 31.22 11.75 4.76
CA PHE A 123 30.29 11.10 5.67
C PHE A 123 29.07 11.99 5.99
N SER A 124 29.26 13.30 6.22
CA SER A 124 28.16 14.23 6.37
C SER A 124 27.25 14.23 5.14
N THR A 125 27.84 14.30 3.94
CA THR A 125 27.07 14.24 2.67
C THR A 125 26.29 12.92 2.54
N LEU A 126 26.88 11.80 2.93
CA LEU A 126 26.21 10.50 2.92
C LEU A 126 25.03 10.47 3.89
N ILE A 127 25.21 10.94 5.12
CA ILE A 127 24.13 11.01 6.12
C ILE A 127 23.00 11.92 5.66
N ASP A 128 23.29 13.08 5.09
CA ASP A 128 22.29 14.00 4.54
C ASP A 128 21.50 13.33 3.41
N THR A 129 22.21 12.59 2.54
CA THR A 129 21.59 11.81 1.46
C THR A 129 20.68 10.70 1.99
N ILE A 130 21.10 9.96 3.01
CA ILE A 130 20.29 8.91 3.66
C ILE A 130 19.05 9.50 4.32
N ASN A 131 19.18 10.67 4.96
CA ASN A 131 18.08 11.30 5.69
C ASN A 131 17.10 12.06 4.79
N LYS A 132 17.49 12.38 3.57
CA LYS A 132 16.63 13.07 2.62
C LYS A 132 15.38 12.24 2.31
N ASP A 133 14.21 12.84 2.47
CA ASP A 133 12.91 12.18 2.24
C ASP A 133 12.77 10.81 2.97
N LEU A 134 13.34 10.68 4.17
CA LEU A 134 13.46 9.41 4.87
C LEU A 134 12.11 8.72 5.11
N ASP A 135 11.06 9.48 5.46
CA ASP A 135 9.72 8.94 5.67
C ASP A 135 9.14 8.36 4.39
N TRP A 136 9.40 9.02 3.25
CA TRP A 136 9.05 8.51 1.92
C TRP A 136 9.71 7.15 1.64
N VAL A 137 11.02 7.05 1.87
CA VAL A 137 11.80 5.84 1.61
C VAL A 137 11.38 4.70 2.54
N ARG A 138 11.15 5.01 3.81
CA ARG A 138 10.66 4.02 4.79
C ARG A 138 9.28 3.50 4.45
N PHE A 139 8.40 4.40 4.00
CA PHE A 139 7.07 3.98 3.56
C PHE A 139 7.16 3.09 2.31
N HIS A 140 7.94 3.50 1.31
CA HIS A 140 8.18 2.69 0.11
C HIS A 140 8.63 1.27 0.49
N THR A 141 9.58 1.15 1.40
CA THR A 141 10.09 -0.17 1.86
C THR A 141 9.01 -0.97 2.58
N ARG A 142 8.25 -0.38 3.50
CA ARG A 142 7.14 -1.07 4.18
C ARG A 142 6.09 -1.60 3.20
N LEU A 143 5.70 -0.77 2.24
CA LEU A 143 4.74 -1.14 1.21
C LEU A 143 5.28 -2.25 0.31
N LEU A 144 6.58 -2.19 -0.06
CA LEU A 144 7.23 -3.21 -0.86
C LEU A 144 7.21 -4.58 -0.17
N VAL A 145 7.63 -4.64 1.10
CA VAL A 145 7.63 -5.90 1.88
C VAL A 145 6.23 -6.51 1.94
N ARG A 146 5.20 -5.71 2.19
CA ARG A 146 3.80 -6.18 2.21
C ARG A 146 3.32 -6.65 0.83
N ALA A 147 3.72 -5.96 -0.24
CA ALA A 147 3.38 -6.35 -1.60
C ALA A 147 4.06 -7.67 -2.02
N LEU A 148 5.33 -7.88 -1.62
CA LEU A 148 6.05 -9.15 -1.82
C LEU A 148 5.38 -10.28 -1.04
N GLU A 149 5.01 -10.07 0.22
CA GLU A 149 4.29 -11.05 1.02
C GLU A 149 2.95 -11.44 0.36
N TRP A 150 2.15 -10.46 -0.06
CA TRP A 150 0.91 -10.68 -0.79
C TRP A 150 1.12 -11.51 -2.07
N SER A 151 2.13 -11.17 -2.87
CA SER A 151 2.49 -11.91 -4.07
C SER A 151 2.88 -13.36 -3.76
N ASN A 152 3.71 -13.58 -2.73
CA ASN A 152 4.14 -14.92 -2.30
C ASN A 152 2.97 -15.77 -1.77
N LYS A 153 1.92 -15.13 -1.26
CA LYS A 153 0.67 -15.78 -0.83
C LYS A 153 -0.37 -15.87 -1.96
N LYS A 154 0.07 -15.92 -3.22
CA LYS A 154 -0.77 -16.07 -4.42
C LYS A 154 -1.87 -15.00 -4.53
N ASN A 155 -1.54 -13.78 -4.11
CA ASN A 155 -2.43 -12.62 -4.14
C ASN A 155 -3.70 -12.77 -3.29
N ASP A 156 -3.60 -13.46 -2.15
CA ASP A 156 -4.72 -13.67 -1.24
C ASP A 156 -5.24 -12.34 -0.69
N SER A 157 -6.53 -12.16 -0.76
CA SER A 157 -7.23 -10.95 -0.32
C SER A 157 -7.12 -10.67 1.18
N SER A 158 -6.79 -11.66 2.02
CA SER A 158 -6.55 -11.48 3.45
C SER A 158 -5.33 -10.59 3.75
N TYR A 159 -4.41 -10.49 2.80
CA TYR A 159 -3.21 -9.65 2.87
C TYR A 159 -3.41 -8.23 2.33
N HIS A 160 -4.61 -7.86 1.83
CA HIS A 160 -4.88 -6.53 1.33
C HIS A 160 -4.69 -5.45 2.41
N LEU A 161 -4.42 -4.23 1.96
CA LEU A 161 -4.46 -3.04 2.80
C LEU A 161 -5.92 -2.67 3.09
N TYR A 162 -6.20 -2.28 4.33
CA TYR A 162 -7.52 -1.83 4.76
C TYR A 162 -7.43 -0.53 5.56
N GLY A 163 -8.54 0.19 5.63
CA GLY A 163 -8.68 1.37 6.48
C GLY A 163 -7.58 2.42 6.25
N GLN A 164 -6.89 2.80 7.33
CA GLN A 164 -5.87 3.84 7.30
C GLN A 164 -4.66 3.48 6.44
N ASP A 165 -4.20 2.20 6.48
CA ASP A 165 -3.08 1.73 5.67
C ASP A 165 -3.34 1.90 4.17
N LEU A 166 -4.58 1.62 3.73
CA LEU A 166 -4.96 1.80 2.33
C LEU A 166 -5.02 3.29 1.96
N GLN A 167 -5.54 4.14 2.83
CA GLN A 167 -5.59 5.58 2.59
C GLN A 167 -4.17 6.18 2.51
N GLU A 168 -3.27 5.76 3.39
CA GLU A 168 -1.86 6.18 3.36
C GLU A 168 -1.20 5.76 2.05
N ALA A 169 -1.39 4.50 1.61
CA ALA A 169 -0.84 4.00 0.36
C ALA A 169 -1.39 4.74 -0.88
N GLN A 170 -2.67 5.08 -0.89
CA GLN A 170 -3.29 5.88 -1.95
C GLN A 170 -2.74 7.31 -1.98
N SER A 171 -2.57 7.92 -0.81
CA SER A 171 -1.97 9.25 -0.68
C SER A 171 -0.53 9.26 -1.19
N PHE A 172 0.23 8.22 -0.84
CA PHE A 172 1.59 8.02 -1.28
C PHE A 172 1.69 7.89 -2.81
N GLN A 173 0.83 7.07 -3.41
CA GLN A 173 0.76 6.91 -4.87
C GLN A 173 0.42 8.22 -5.59
N LYS A 174 -0.48 9.05 -5.04
CA LYS A 174 -0.82 10.35 -5.62
C LYS A 174 0.32 11.36 -5.57
N ASN A 175 1.15 11.28 -4.52
CA ASN A 175 2.25 12.22 -4.27
C ASN A 175 3.60 11.70 -4.78
N GLU A 176 3.61 10.67 -5.64
CA GLU A 176 4.81 10.03 -6.17
C GLU A 176 5.63 10.95 -7.10
N ALA A 177 4.98 11.93 -7.75
CA ALA A 177 5.65 12.80 -8.73
C ALA A 177 6.82 13.55 -8.12
N GLY A 178 8.02 13.37 -8.71
CA GLY A 178 9.26 14.00 -8.25
C GLY A 178 9.91 13.37 -7.01
N LYS A 179 9.35 12.29 -6.48
CA LYS A 179 9.91 11.54 -5.36
C LYS A 179 10.72 10.32 -5.81
N GLN A 180 11.74 9.97 -5.04
CA GLN A 180 12.57 8.79 -5.26
C GLN A 180 12.75 8.02 -3.92
N PRO A 181 12.66 6.69 -3.94
CA PRO A 181 12.34 5.80 -5.08
C PRO A 181 10.85 5.88 -5.48
N MET A 182 10.56 5.64 -6.78
CA MET A 182 9.18 5.51 -7.25
C MET A 182 8.61 4.13 -6.91
N LEU A 183 7.28 4.04 -6.82
CA LEU A 183 6.61 2.75 -6.63
C LEU A 183 6.84 1.84 -7.85
N ASN A 184 7.23 0.60 -7.60
CA ASN A 184 7.34 -0.40 -8.66
C ASN A 184 5.96 -0.96 -9.05
N THR A 185 5.93 -1.76 -10.12
CA THR A 185 4.68 -2.35 -10.64
C THR A 185 3.97 -3.21 -9.61
N LEU A 186 4.72 -3.99 -8.81
CA LEU A 186 4.13 -4.85 -7.78
C LEU A 186 3.42 -4.05 -6.69
N GLN A 187 4.03 -2.95 -6.22
CA GLN A 187 3.42 -2.07 -5.22
C GLN A 187 2.15 -1.40 -5.76
N LYS A 188 2.16 -0.94 -7.02
CA LYS A 188 0.99 -0.35 -7.69
C LYS A 188 -0.14 -1.36 -7.81
N ASN A 189 0.14 -2.56 -8.28
CA ASN A 189 -0.83 -3.65 -8.38
C ASN A 189 -1.42 -4.03 -7.00
N TYR A 190 -0.58 -4.03 -5.97
CA TYR A 190 -1.02 -4.32 -4.60
C TYR A 190 -1.99 -3.27 -4.05
N ILE A 191 -1.72 -1.97 -4.30
CA ILE A 191 -2.64 -0.89 -3.94
C ILE A 191 -3.96 -1.04 -4.68
N GLU A 192 -3.95 -1.27 -6.00
CA GLU A 192 -5.14 -1.43 -6.82
C GLU A 192 -5.99 -2.63 -6.40
N ALA A 193 -5.35 -3.78 -6.13
CA ALA A 193 -6.02 -4.97 -5.62
C ALA A 193 -6.70 -4.69 -4.27
N SER A 194 -6.00 -3.99 -3.37
CA SER A 194 -6.53 -3.59 -2.06
C SER A 194 -7.72 -2.64 -2.19
N GLN A 195 -7.67 -1.65 -3.08
CA GLN A 195 -8.80 -0.75 -3.39
C GLN A 195 -10.02 -1.52 -3.89
N SER A 196 -9.78 -2.43 -4.85
CA SER A 196 -10.83 -3.27 -5.43
C SER A 196 -11.46 -4.19 -4.38
N GLY A 197 -10.65 -4.76 -3.48
CA GLY A 197 -11.10 -5.58 -2.36
C GLY A 197 -11.97 -4.79 -1.38
N ALA A 198 -11.51 -3.61 -0.97
CA ALA A 198 -12.28 -2.71 -0.08
C ALA A 198 -13.62 -2.30 -0.68
N ALA A 199 -13.63 -1.93 -1.98
CA ALA A 199 -14.85 -1.59 -2.69
C ALA A 199 -15.84 -2.78 -2.79
N ARG A 200 -15.33 -4.01 -2.99
CA ARG A 200 -16.17 -5.23 -3.00
C ARG A 200 -16.79 -5.48 -1.63
N LEU A 201 -16.01 -5.35 -0.57
CA LEU A 201 -16.48 -5.54 0.81
C LEU A 201 -17.57 -4.53 1.15
N GLN A 202 -17.35 -3.26 0.85
CA GLN A 202 -18.34 -2.21 1.05
C GLN A 202 -19.65 -2.49 0.29
N ARG A 203 -19.57 -2.93 -0.98
CA ARG A 203 -20.74 -3.31 -1.77
C ARG A 203 -21.48 -4.50 -1.16
N LYS A 204 -20.75 -5.50 -0.62
CA LYS A 204 -21.35 -6.67 0.05
C LYS A 204 -22.10 -6.25 1.31
N GLN A 205 -21.52 -5.37 2.13
CA GLN A 205 -22.16 -4.84 3.33
C GLN A 205 -23.44 -4.06 2.99
N LEU A 206 -23.39 -3.18 1.97
CA LEU A 206 -24.53 -2.43 1.50
C LEU A 206 -25.68 -3.35 1.01
N ARG A 207 -25.34 -4.39 0.22
CA ARG A 207 -26.32 -5.38 -0.21
C ARG A 207 -26.97 -6.09 0.97
N GLY A 208 -26.19 -6.50 1.98
CA GLY A 208 -26.71 -7.11 3.20
C GLY A 208 -27.72 -6.20 3.91
N PHE A 209 -27.40 -4.90 4.01
CA PHE A 209 -28.28 -3.91 4.60
C PHE A 209 -29.60 -3.77 3.83
N TYR A 210 -29.55 -3.70 2.49
CA TYR A 210 -30.77 -3.61 1.67
C TYR A 210 -31.63 -4.88 1.72
N ILE A 211 -31.01 -6.06 1.76
CA ILE A 211 -31.74 -7.32 1.95
C ILE A 211 -32.42 -7.35 3.32
N ALA A 212 -31.76 -6.91 4.38
CA ALA A 212 -32.36 -6.84 5.72
C ALA A 212 -33.56 -5.88 5.75
N ALA A 213 -33.46 -4.72 5.08
CA ALA A 213 -34.56 -3.77 4.96
C ALA A 213 -35.76 -4.35 4.18
N LEU A 214 -35.49 -5.14 3.13
CA LEU A 214 -36.51 -5.85 2.37
C LEU A 214 -37.25 -6.89 3.22
N ILE A 215 -36.49 -7.72 3.95
CA ILE A 215 -37.06 -8.72 4.86
C ILE A 215 -37.90 -8.06 5.92
N TYR A 216 -37.42 -6.96 6.53
CA TYR A 216 -38.16 -6.17 7.50
C TYR A 216 -39.51 -5.70 6.91
N SER A 217 -39.53 -5.15 5.68
CA SER A 217 -40.71 -4.68 5.00
C SER A 217 -41.73 -5.79 4.76
N ILE A 218 -41.25 -6.98 4.36
CA ILE A 218 -42.12 -8.16 4.15
C ILE A 218 -42.75 -8.60 5.47
N VAL A 219 -41.96 -8.67 6.55
CA VAL A 219 -42.45 -9.05 7.90
C VAL A 219 -43.51 -8.08 8.35
N GLN A 220 -43.30 -6.78 8.19
CA GLN A 220 -44.29 -5.76 8.53
C GLN A 220 -45.59 -5.90 7.71
N MET A 221 -45.49 -6.18 6.42
CA MET A 221 -46.65 -6.43 5.56
C MET A 221 -47.46 -7.64 6.03
N VAL A 222 -46.82 -8.74 6.40
CA VAL A 222 -47.44 -9.94 6.94
C VAL A 222 -48.15 -9.64 8.28
N VAL A 223 -47.49 -8.88 9.16
CA VAL A 223 -48.07 -8.47 10.45
C VAL A 223 -49.33 -7.64 10.23
N ILE A 224 -49.31 -6.65 9.31
CA ILE A 224 -50.46 -5.83 8.96
C ILE A 224 -51.60 -6.68 8.39
N TYR A 225 -51.28 -7.66 7.52
CA TYR A 225 -52.27 -8.59 6.95
C TYR A 225 -52.98 -9.42 8.05
N ILE A 226 -52.18 -10.02 8.98
CA ILE A 226 -52.76 -10.81 10.09
C ILE A 226 -53.64 -9.93 11.00
N TRP A 227 -53.26 -8.67 11.26
CA TRP A 227 -54.02 -7.76 12.07
C TRP A 227 -55.24 -7.21 11.36
N SER A 228 -55.26 -7.14 10.02
CA SER A 228 -56.41 -6.72 9.23
C SER A 228 -57.61 -7.69 9.32
N GLU A 229 -57.30 -8.97 9.58
CA GLU A 229 -58.35 -9.98 9.81
C GLU A 229 -59.03 -9.85 11.17
N GLN A 230 -58.48 -9.01 12.09
CA GLN A 230 -59.01 -8.78 13.44
C GLN A 230 -59.85 -7.50 13.60
N ASP A 231 -60.53 -7.04 12.55
CA ASP A 231 -61.48 -5.87 12.54
C ASP A 231 -60.87 -4.53 13.00
N LEU A 232 -59.62 -4.27 12.63
CA LEU A 232 -59.00 -2.96 12.84
C LEU A 232 -59.67 -1.89 11.96
N SER A 233 -59.91 -0.72 12.54
CA SER A 233 -60.43 0.43 11.78
C SER A 233 -59.50 0.79 10.60
N GLU A 234 -60.09 1.19 9.46
CA GLU A 234 -59.34 1.60 8.26
C GLU A 234 -58.22 2.61 8.57
N THR A 235 -58.47 3.53 9.50
CA THR A 235 -57.49 4.52 9.95
C THR A 235 -56.23 3.91 10.63
N ALA A 236 -56.38 2.77 11.32
CA ALA A 236 -55.28 2.07 11.94
C ALA A 236 -54.41 1.34 10.88
N MET A 237 -55.03 0.75 9.86
CA MET A 237 -54.37 0.12 8.73
C MET A 237 -53.55 1.12 7.91
N ILE A 238 -54.06 2.29 7.63
CA ILE A 238 -53.36 3.36 6.94
C ILE A 238 -52.13 3.81 7.74
N LYS A 239 -52.27 4.04 9.04
CA LYS A 239 -51.14 4.44 9.91
C LYS A 239 -50.02 3.38 9.93
N LEU A 240 -50.35 2.09 9.95
CA LEU A 240 -49.39 1.00 9.91
C LEU A 240 -48.68 0.90 8.56
N SER A 241 -49.32 1.22 7.43
CA SER A 241 -48.68 1.22 6.12
C SER A 241 -47.54 2.25 5.99
N TRP A 242 -47.58 3.34 6.73
CA TRP A 242 -46.53 4.36 6.75
C TRP A 242 -45.23 3.87 7.32
N VAL A 243 -45.21 2.75 8.04
CA VAL A 243 -44.00 2.22 8.67
C VAL A 243 -43.18 1.33 7.73
N TRP A 244 -43.82 0.53 6.88
CA TRP A 244 -43.11 -0.44 6.03
C TRP A 244 -42.84 0.06 4.61
N LEU A 245 -43.66 0.94 4.05
CA LEU A 245 -43.48 1.49 2.71
C LEU A 245 -42.14 2.20 2.51
N PRO A 246 -41.69 3.06 3.43
CA PRO A 246 -40.34 3.66 3.32
C PRO A 246 -39.21 2.64 3.31
N ALA A 247 -39.31 1.58 4.14
CA ALA A 247 -38.29 0.55 4.21
C ALA A 247 -38.24 -0.30 2.92
N LEU A 248 -39.42 -0.61 2.34
CA LEU A 248 -39.53 -1.28 1.05
C LEU A 248 -38.94 -0.43 -0.09
N ALA A 249 -39.35 0.85 -0.16
CA ALA A 249 -38.83 1.79 -1.13
C ALA A 249 -37.30 1.94 -1.03
N PHE A 250 -36.77 2.03 0.19
CA PHE A 250 -35.33 2.08 0.45
C PHE A 250 -34.61 0.79 0.00
N ALA A 251 -35.22 -0.37 0.28
CA ALA A 251 -34.63 -1.66 -0.12
C ALA A 251 -34.58 -1.80 -1.65
N ILE A 252 -35.67 -1.49 -2.34
CA ILE A 252 -35.78 -1.55 -3.81
C ILE A 252 -34.80 -0.55 -4.45
N ALA A 253 -34.82 0.70 -4.01
CA ALA A 253 -33.89 1.73 -4.49
C ALA A 253 -32.43 1.38 -4.23
N GLY A 254 -32.13 0.77 -3.07
CA GLY A 254 -30.81 0.30 -2.72
C GLY A 254 -30.32 -0.86 -3.59
N LEU A 255 -31.18 -1.84 -3.85
CA LEU A 255 -30.84 -3.00 -4.69
C LEU A 255 -30.69 -2.62 -6.17
N THR A 256 -31.46 -1.67 -6.67
CA THR A 256 -31.45 -1.26 -8.09
C THR A 256 -30.47 -0.13 -8.39
N LEU A 257 -30.49 0.95 -7.61
CA LEU A 257 -29.74 2.18 -7.85
C LEU A 257 -28.57 2.37 -6.89
N GLY A 258 -28.62 1.78 -5.70
CA GLY A 258 -27.64 1.92 -4.62
C GLY A 258 -26.31 1.18 -4.82
N ARG A 259 -26.10 0.59 -6.01
CA ARG A 259 -24.91 -0.20 -6.34
C ARG A 259 -23.60 0.55 -6.09
N HIS A 260 -23.64 1.89 -6.03
CA HIS A 260 -22.47 2.76 -5.94
C HIS A 260 -22.48 3.79 -4.80
N SER A 261 -23.63 4.04 -4.12
CA SER A 261 -23.69 5.07 -3.08
C SER A 261 -24.97 5.01 -2.24
N ILE A 262 -24.84 5.00 -0.90
CA ILE A 262 -25.96 5.19 0.04
C ILE A 262 -26.70 6.50 -0.25
N LYS A 263 -26.00 7.58 -0.61
CA LYS A 263 -26.62 8.87 -0.93
C LYS A 263 -27.67 8.75 -2.06
N ARG A 264 -27.38 7.98 -3.11
CA ARG A 264 -28.31 7.76 -4.23
C ARG A 264 -29.53 6.94 -3.80
N ALA A 265 -29.34 5.94 -2.93
CA ALA A 265 -30.44 5.15 -2.38
C ALA A 265 -31.35 6.02 -1.49
N LEU A 266 -30.80 6.88 -0.65
CA LEU A 266 -31.58 7.82 0.19
C LEU A 266 -32.32 8.86 -0.66
N ILE A 267 -31.73 9.40 -1.72
CA ILE A 267 -32.40 10.31 -2.64
C ILE A 267 -33.56 9.61 -3.34
N ALA A 268 -33.34 8.38 -3.85
CA ALA A 268 -34.40 7.61 -4.51
C ALA A 268 -35.54 7.25 -3.55
N MET A 269 -35.25 6.91 -2.30
CA MET A 269 -36.24 6.71 -1.25
C MET A 269 -37.05 7.98 -1.01
N GLY A 270 -36.42 9.14 -0.89
CA GLY A 270 -37.07 10.42 -0.71
C GLY A 270 -38.03 10.74 -1.87
N VAL A 271 -37.60 10.51 -3.11
CA VAL A 271 -38.46 10.71 -4.30
C VAL A 271 -39.67 9.78 -4.28
N VAL A 272 -39.48 8.48 -3.97
CA VAL A 272 -40.61 7.51 -3.87
C VAL A 272 -41.58 7.90 -2.77
N MET A 273 -41.09 8.37 -1.62
CA MET A 273 -41.97 8.84 -0.54
C MET A 273 -42.78 10.08 -0.93
N ILE A 274 -42.16 11.04 -1.61
CA ILE A 274 -42.85 12.24 -2.10
C ILE A 274 -43.94 11.85 -3.12
N LEU A 275 -43.62 10.98 -4.09
CA LEU A 275 -44.60 10.51 -5.08
C LEU A 275 -45.74 9.75 -4.44
N PHE A 276 -45.45 8.93 -3.41
CA PHE A 276 -46.46 8.22 -2.66
C PHE A 276 -47.39 9.18 -1.88
N PHE A 277 -46.80 10.20 -1.25
CA PHE A 277 -47.57 11.23 -0.53
C PHE A 277 -48.49 12.00 -1.47
N LEU A 278 -47.95 12.45 -2.62
CA LEU A 278 -48.78 13.16 -3.63
C LEU A 278 -49.90 12.28 -4.21
N PHE A 279 -49.61 10.99 -4.45
CA PHE A 279 -50.61 10.04 -4.92
C PHE A 279 -51.70 9.80 -3.86
N PHE A 280 -51.33 9.73 -2.60
CA PHE A 280 -52.25 9.55 -1.48
C PHE A 280 -53.15 10.80 -1.28
N GLU A 281 -52.59 12.00 -1.31
CA GLU A 281 -53.35 13.28 -1.26
C GLU A 281 -54.32 13.38 -2.43
N MET A 282 -53.91 12.95 -3.62
CA MET A 282 -54.81 12.96 -4.80
C MET A 282 -55.98 11.97 -4.66
N LEU A 283 -55.74 10.78 -4.10
CA LEU A 283 -56.81 9.79 -3.85
C LEU A 283 -57.77 10.22 -2.73
N TRP A 284 -57.24 10.85 -1.66
CA TRP A 284 -58.04 11.29 -0.51
C TRP A 284 -58.85 12.57 -0.81
N GLY A 285 -58.39 13.38 -1.75
CA GLY A 285 -59.11 14.57 -2.21
C GLY A 285 -60.27 14.26 -3.17
N TYR A 286 -60.44 13.01 -3.62
CA TYR A 286 -61.53 12.52 -4.43
C TYR A 286 -62.57 11.68 -3.66
N LEU A 287 -62.34 11.38 -2.37
CA LEU A 287 -63.25 10.74 -1.43
C LEU A 287 -63.82 11.76 -0.46
#